data_4305a1afea04bd2aa7e34e7ade3ba4a9
#
_entry.id   4305a1afea04bd2aa7e34e7ade3ba4a9
#
_cell.length_a   1.000
_cell.length_b   1.000
_cell.length_c   1.000
_cell.angle_alpha   90.00
_cell.angle_beta   90.00
_cell.angle_gamma   90.00
#
_symmetry.space_group_name_H-M   'P 1'
#
loop_
_entity.id
_entity.type
_entity.pdbx_description
1 polymer ?
#
loop_
_entity_poly.entity_id
_entity_poly.type
_entity_poly.pdbx_seq_one_letter_code
_entity_poly.pdbx_strand_id
1 'polypeptide(L)'
;MSVADDRQARDIDFPRMHKPNGRIVIGNRLRYLIPLAGIAIVAVAWAALAPVHSASRQQVFVIPKGTWEHRQAGHHLDVIPSRIRLTLGVKDVLVMRNQDDVPQLFGPVLIMPGQSFQLPFQRPSEYIFTCPLHTSGLLTIVVEPMPEPGWARLRWRATGLVSPGTWL
;
A
#
# COMPACT_ATOMS: atom_id res chain seq x y z
N MET A 1 90.42 -42.35 -37.39
CA MET A 1 89.97 -40.95 -37.14
C MET A 1 88.46 -40.97 -37.10
N SER A 2 87.93 -41.03 -35.91
CA SER A 2 86.53 -41.20 -35.64
C SER A 2 86.00 -39.89 -35.03
N VAL A 3 85.01 -39.26 -35.68
CA VAL A 3 84.37 -38.11 -35.21
C VAL A 3 83.06 -38.55 -34.53
N ALA A 4 83.02 -38.42 -33.23
CA ALA A 4 81.83 -38.69 -32.44
C ALA A 4 80.81 -37.53 -32.64
N ASP A 5 79.58 -37.89 -33.03
CA ASP A 5 78.46 -37.03 -33.17
C ASP A 5 77.71 -37.02 -31.83
N ASP A 6 77.82 -35.90 -31.11
CA ASP A 6 77.14 -35.64 -29.83
C ASP A 6 75.85 -34.88 -30.11
N ARG A 7 74.72 -35.60 -30.27
CA ARG A 7 73.39 -35.03 -30.33
C ARG A 7 72.74 -35.12 -28.98
N GLN A 8 73.03 -34.14 -28.20
CA GLN A 8 72.35 -33.89 -26.94
C GLN A 8 70.93 -33.29 -27.21
N ALA A 9 69.97 -34.17 -27.32
CA ALA A 9 68.57 -33.77 -27.41
C ALA A 9 68.16 -33.12 -26.08
N ARG A 10 67.96 -31.85 -26.11
CA ARG A 10 67.36 -31.12 -24.96
C ARG A 10 65.87 -31.48 -24.88
N ASP A 11 65.54 -32.31 -23.91
CA ASP A 11 64.15 -32.48 -23.48
C ASP A 11 63.61 -31.12 -22.99
N ILE A 12 62.76 -30.52 -23.80
CA ILE A 12 62.00 -29.35 -23.41
C ILE A 12 60.77 -29.85 -22.64
N ASP A 13 60.85 -29.81 -21.31
CA ASP A 13 59.76 -30.13 -20.42
C ASP A 13 58.73 -29.04 -20.54
N PHE A 14 57.64 -29.33 -21.28
CA PHE A 14 56.47 -28.45 -21.34
C PHE A 14 55.70 -28.56 -20.02
N PRO A 15 55.50 -27.46 -19.26
CA PRO A 15 54.71 -27.51 -18.07
C PRO A 15 53.28 -27.92 -18.45
N ARG A 16 52.83 -29.04 -17.90
CA ARG A 16 51.45 -29.51 -18.03
C ARG A 16 50.56 -28.40 -17.47
N MET A 17 49.81 -27.73 -18.36
CA MET A 17 48.75 -26.84 -17.96
C MET A 17 47.76 -27.61 -17.08
N HIS A 18 47.83 -27.32 -15.81
CA HIS A 18 46.85 -27.78 -14.82
C HIS A 18 45.51 -27.18 -15.18
N LYS A 19 44.59 -27.97 -15.74
CA LYS A 19 43.20 -27.57 -16.02
C LYS A 19 42.58 -27.25 -14.69
N PRO A 20 42.17 -26.00 -14.43
CA PRO A 20 41.47 -25.72 -13.20
C PRO A 20 40.13 -26.44 -13.26
N ASN A 21 39.94 -27.47 -12.45
CA ASN A 21 38.64 -28.06 -12.18
C ASN A 21 37.81 -27.02 -11.41
N GLY A 22 37.31 -26.02 -12.12
CA GLY A 22 36.30 -25.10 -11.65
C GLY A 22 35.01 -25.87 -11.46
N ARG A 23 34.91 -26.66 -10.40
CA ARG A 23 33.61 -27.01 -9.84
C ARG A 23 32.99 -25.71 -9.33
N ILE A 24 32.13 -25.15 -10.17
CA ILE A 24 31.28 -24.06 -9.77
C ILE A 24 30.44 -24.59 -8.59
N VAL A 25 30.81 -24.18 -7.37
CA VAL A 25 30.07 -24.50 -6.14
C VAL A 25 28.78 -23.67 -6.13
N ILE A 26 27.89 -23.94 -7.08
CA ILE A 26 26.52 -23.37 -7.12
C ILE A 26 25.58 -24.14 -6.16
N GLY A 27 26.12 -25.17 -5.49
CA GLY A 27 25.32 -26.25 -4.92
C GLY A 27 24.43 -25.91 -3.71
N ASN A 28 24.78 -24.98 -2.81
CA ASN A 28 24.04 -24.85 -1.57
C ASN A 28 23.06 -23.68 -1.54
N ARG A 29 23.38 -22.56 -2.14
CA ARG A 29 22.46 -21.40 -2.14
C ARG A 29 21.25 -21.62 -3.04
N LEU A 30 21.41 -22.31 -4.16
CA LEU A 30 20.32 -22.62 -5.09
C LEU A 30 19.25 -23.54 -4.46
N ARG A 31 19.66 -24.45 -3.57
CA ARG A 31 18.73 -25.35 -2.87
C ARG A 31 17.75 -24.60 -1.94
N TYR A 32 18.14 -23.45 -1.41
CA TYR A 32 17.28 -22.61 -0.58
C TYR A 32 16.50 -21.54 -1.39
N LEU A 33 17.05 -21.12 -2.55
CA LEU A 33 16.41 -20.11 -3.40
C LEU A 33 15.15 -20.67 -4.09
N ILE A 34 15.15 -21.94 -4.48
CA ILE A 34 13.98 -22.57 -5.14
C ILE A 34 12.76 -22.61 -4.20
N PRO A 35 12.85 -23.15 -2.96
CA PRO A 35 11.70 -23.14 -2.07
C PRO A 35 11.27 -21.74 -1.66
N LEU A 36 12.20 -20.79 -1.48
CA LEU A 36 11.87 -19.39 -1.19
C LEU A 36 11.11 -18.72 -2.35
N ALA A 37 11.54 -18.97 -3.60
CA ALA A 37 10.81 -18.48 -4.77
C ALA A 37 9.42 -19.10 -4.87
N GLY A 38 9.27 -20.38 -4.58
CA GLY A 38 7.97 -21.05 -4.52
C GLY A 38 7.03 -20.44 -3.49
N ILE A 39 7.51 -20.19 -2.27
CA ILE A 39 6.75 -19.53 -1.20
C ILE A 39 6.34 -18.11 -1.61
N ALA A 40 7.26 -17.36 -2.23
CA ALA A 40 6.96 -16.00 -2.70
C ALA A 40 5.87 -15.99 -3.78
N ILE A 41 5.91 -16.91 -4.74
CA ILE A 41 4.87 -17.04 -5.77
C ILE A 41 3.52 -17.37 -5.15
N VAL A 42 3.47 -18.32 -4.22
CA VAL A 42 2.24 -18.69 -3.51
C VAL A 42 1.70 -17.51 -2.72
N ALA A 43 2.56 -16.76 -2.03
CA ALA A 43 2.16 -15.57 -1.26
C ALA A 43 1.58 -14.46 -2.17
N VAL A 44 2.19 -14.23 -3.33
CA VAL A 44 1.69 -13.25 -4.33
C VAL A 44 0.36 -13.71 -4.91
N ALA A 45 0.23 -14.98 -5.29
CA ALA A 45 -1.02 -15.54 -5.79
C ALA A 45 -2.14 -15.44 -4.74
N TRP A 46 -1.86 -15.78 -3.50
CA TRP A 46 -2.79 -15.60 -2.38
C TRP A 46 -3.18 -14.13 -2.22
N ALA A 47 -2.20 -13.22 -2.23
CA ALA A 47 -2.46 -11.78 -2.12
C ALA A 47 -3.32 -11.23 -3.27
N ALA A 48 -3.22 -11.81 -4.47
CA ALA A 48 -4.04 -11.42 -5.61
C ALA A 48 -5.48 -11.97 -5.54
N LEU A 49 -5.67 -13.17 -5.02
CA LEU A 49 -6.95 -13.90 -5.07
C LEU A 49 -7.74 -13.81 -3.76
N ALA A 50 -7.07 -13.70 -2.60
CA ALA A 50 -7.74 -13.68 -1.31
C ALA A 50 -8.76 -12.54 -1.23
N PRO A 51 -9.95 -12.78 -0.64
CA PRO A 51 -10.97 -11.76 -0.49
C PRO A 51 -10.46 -10.60 0.36
N VAL A 52 -10.94 -9.39 0.04
CA VAL A 52 -10.65 -8.19 0.83
C VAL A 52 -11.71 -8.12 1.94
N HIS A 53 -11.28 -8.29 3.17
CA HIS A 53 -12.14 -8.12 4.34
C HIS A 53 -11.63 -6.95 5.16
N SER A 54 -12.54 -6.11 5.63
CA SER A 54 -12.26 -5.08 6.63
C SER A 54 -12.99 -5.46 7.93
N ALA A 55 -12.35 -5.25 9.06
CA ALA A 55 -12.96 -5.47 10.36
C ALA A 55 -14.21 -4.58 10.58
N SER A 56 -14.25 -3.43 9.92
CA SER A 56 -15.39 -2.52 9.92
C SER A 56 -15.52 -1.87 8.55
N ARG A 57 -16.75 -1.78 8.02
CA ARG A 57 -17.07 -1.03 6.80
C ARG A 57 -17.13 0.47 7.03
N GLN A 58 -16.98 0.91 8.27
CA GLN A 58 -17.09 2.31 8.66
C GLN A 58 -15.75 3.01 8.56
N GLN A 59 -15.76 4.20 7.96
CA GLN A 59 -14.69 5.18 8.04
C GLN A 59 -15.16 6.31 8.96
N VAL A 60 -14.55 6.40 10.14
CA VAL A 60 -14.97 7.34 11.18
C VAL A 60 -14.11 8.59 11.14
N PHE A 61 -14.75 9.74 11.08
CA PHE A 61 -14.15 11.05 11.28
C PHE A 61 -14.75 11.70 12.52
N VAL A 62 -13.90 12.24 13.34
CA VAL A 62 -14.30 12.90 14.58
C VAL A 62 -14.02 14.38 14.45
N ILE A 63 -15.03 15.19 14.72
CA ILE A 63 -14.90 16.64 14.86
C ILE A 63 -14.60 16.88 16.35
N PRO A 64 -13.38 17.27 16.72
CA PRO A 64 -12.99 17.40 18.12
C PRO A 64 -13.63 18.63 18.77
N LYS A 65 -13.68 18.60 20.09
CA LYS A 65 -14.14 19.71 20.90
C LYS A 65 -13.28 20.96 20.67
N GLY A 66 -13.92 22.13 20.64
CA GLY A 66 -13.26 23.41 20.43
C GLY A 66 -12.98 23.75 18.96
N THR A 67 -13.41 22.90 18.00
CA THR A 67 -13.23 23.17 16.57
C THR A 67 -13.86 24.48 16.13
N TRP A 68 -15.04 24.78 16.65
CA TRP A 68 -15.75 26.05 16.38
C TRP A 68 -15.02 27.27 16.93
N GLU A 69 -14.54 27.20 18.17
CA GLU A 69 -13.79 28.28 18.81
C GLU A 69 -12.51 28.62 18.05
N HIS A 70 -11.75 27.59 17.65
CA HIS A 70 -10.55 27.77 16.85
C HIS A 70 -10.84 28.44 15.51
N ARG A 71 -11.94 28.08 14.85
CA ARG A 71 -12.34 28.72 13.59
C ARG A 71 -12.76 30.18 13.78
N GLN A 72 -13.49 30.51 14.86
CA GLN A 72 -13.82 31.88 15.16
C GLN A 72 -12.58 32.73 15.46
N ALA A 73 -11.56 32.13 16.05
CA ALA A 73 -10.26 32.79 16.28
C ALA A 73 -9.42 32.94 15.01
N GLY A 74 -9.93 32.53 13.83
CA GLY A 74 -9.23 32.60 12.55
C GLY A 74 -8.24 31.45 12.31
N HIS A 75 -8.21 30.44 13.18
CA HIS A 75 -7.40 29.25 13.00
C HIS A 75 -8.18 28.20 12.21
N HIS A 76 -7.88 28.04 10.92
CA HIS A 76 -8.45 26.99 10.08
C HIS A 76 -7.73 25.67 10.33
N LEU A 77 -8.27 24.86 11.21
CA LEU A 77 -7.80 23.47 11.39
C LEU A 77 -8.54 22.60 10.38
N ASP A 78 -7.82 22.03 9.42
CA ASP A 78 -8.37 21.00 8.54
C ASP A 78 -8.50 19.68 9.33
N VAL A 79 -9.57 19.59 10.12
CA VAL A 79 -9.87 18.45 10.99
C VAL A 79 -10.19 17.19 10.18
N ILE A 80 -10.67 17.39 8.96
CA ILE A 80 -11.10 16.34 8.03
C ILE A 80 -10.37 16.59 6.70
N PRO A 81 -9.84 15.57 6.02
CA PRO A 81 -9.23 15.78 4.71
C PRO A 81 -10.26 16.27 3.70
N SER A 82 -9.89 17.21 2.83
CA SER A 82 -10.78 17.78 1.79
C SER A 82 -11.25 16.74 0.76
N ARG A 83 -10.51 15.62 0.65
CA ARG A 83 -10.84 14.50 -0.22
C ARG A 83 -10.75 13.18 0.56
N ILE A 84 -11.88 12.48 0.64
CA ILE A 84 -12.00 11.17 1.28
C ILE A 84 -12.15 10.12 0.20
N ARG A 85 -11.38 9.03 0.29
CA ARG A 85 -11.53 7.87 -0.59
C ARG A 85 -12.16 6.73 0.18
N LEU A 86 -13.20 6.15 -0.38
CA LEU A 86 -13.89 4.97 0.15
C LEU A 86 -13.86 3.87 -0.90
N THR A 87 -13.94 2.61 -0.46
CA THR A 87 -14.00 1.44 -1.36
C THR A 87 -15.23 0.63 -1.01
N LEU A 88 -16.09 0.41 -2.00
CA LEU A 88 -17.32 -0.39 -1.84
C LEU A 88 -17.01 -1.78 -1.29
N GLY A 89 -17.81 -2.23 -0.34
CA GLY A 89 -17.67 -3.53 0.30
C GLY A 89 -16.50 -3.66 1.29
N VAL A 90 -15.62 -2.63 1.38
CA VAL A 90 -14.47 -2.61 2.29
C VAL A 90 -14.62 -1.52 3.33
N LYS A 91 -14.69 -0.26 2.87
CA LYS A 91 -14.91 0.94 3.68
C LYS A 91 -15.87 1.84 2.89
N ASP A 92 -17.14 1.65 3.05
CA ASP A 92 -18.20 2.30 2.27
C ASP A 92 -19.26 3.00 3.11
N VAL A 93 -19.05 3.07 4.40
CA VAL A 93 -19.90 3.83 5.33
C VAL A 93 -19.08 4.95 5.95
N LEU A 94 -19.38 6.19 5.58
CA LEU A 94 -18.82 7.36 6.25
C LEU A 94 -19.54 7.59 7.56
N VAL A 95 -18.78 7.76 8.64
CA VAL A 95 -19.32 8.12 9.96
C VAL A 95 -18.70 9.43 10.40
N MET A 96 -19.54 10.44 10.61
CA MET A 96 -19.15 11.73 11.16
C MET A 96 -19.61 11.81 12.61
N ARG A 97 -18.69 12.01 13.54
CA ARG A 97 -18.99 12.15 14.96
C ARG A 97 -18.68 13.55 15.42
N ASN A 98 -19.69 14.28 15.89
CA ASN A 98 -19.50 15.60 16.45
C ASN A 98 -19.21 15.51 17.95
N GLN A 99 -17.98 15.81 18.36
CA GLN A 99 -17.58 15.96 19.76
C GLN A 99 -17.45 17.43 20.18
N ASP A 100 -17.69 18.36 19.24
CA ASP A 100 -17.72 19.78 19.55
C ASP A 100 -18.95 20.15 20.36
N ASP A 101 -18.93 21.29 21.06
CA ASP A 101 -20.02 21.78 21.87
C ASP A 101 -21.09 22.48 21.04
N VAL A 102 -20.87 22.67 19.74
CA VAL A 102 -21.82 23.32 18.82
C VAL A 102 -22.26 22.38 17.69
N PRO A 103 -23.48 22.57 17.14
CA PRO A 103 -23.92 21.82 15.97
C PRO A 103 -22.99 22.06 14.77
N GLN A 104 -22.72 21.01 14.01
CA GLN A 104 -21.86 21.05 12.81
C GLN A 104 -22.69 20.69 11.57
N LEU A 105 -22.56 21.48 10.52
CA LEU A 105 -23.26 21.24 9.26
C LEU A 105 -22.40 20.35 8.36
N PHE A 106 -23.01 19.27 7.85
CA PHE A 106 -22.39 18.38 6.87
C PHE A 106 -23.38 18.16 5.71
N GLY A 107 -23.11 18.78 4.57
CA GLY A 107 -24.08 18.83 3.47
C GLY A 107 -25.43 19.39 3.96
N PRO A 108 -26.54 18.66 3.75
CA PRO A 108 -27.88 19.08 4.22
C PRO A 108 -28.15 18.68 5.68
N VAL A 109 -27.24 18.02 6.37
CA VAL A 109 -27.46 17.44 7.70
C VAL A 109 -26.77 18.24 8.77
N LEU A 110 -27.53 18.58 9.86
CA LEU A 110 -27.00 19.19 11.05
C LEU A 110 -26.71 18.10 12.09
N ILE A 111 -25.44 17.97 12.50
CA ILE A 111 -25.01 17.01 13.49
C ILE A 111 -24.87 17.70 14.84
N MET A 112 -25.73 17.36 15.78
CA MET A 112 -25.75 17.98 17.12
C MET A 112 -24.52 17.52 17.93
N PRO A 113 -24.14 18.28 18.98
CA PRO A 113 -23.10 17.88 19.92
C PRO A 113 -23.34 16.48 20.47
N GLY A 114 -22.27 15.65 20.46
CA GLY A 114 -22.32 14.26 20.91
C GLY A 114 -22.95 13.27 19.92
N GLN A 115 -23.57 13.74 18.84
CA GLN A 115 -24.22 12.89 17.84
C GLN A 115 -23.22 12.36 16.79
N SER A 116 -23.63 11.25 16.16
CA SER A 116 -22.95 10.67 15.01
C SER A 116 -23.93 10.55 13.85
N PHE A 117 -23.46 10.93 12.67
CA PHE A 117 -24.18 10.76 11.41
C PHE A 117 -23.49 9.70 10.57
N GLN A 118 -24.27 8.79 9.96
CA GLN A 118 -23.75 7.71 9.11
C GLN A 118 -24.32 7.85 7.70
N LEU A 119 -23.42 7.78 6.72
CA LEU A 119 -23.77 7.85 5.30
C LEU A 119 -23.22 6.64 4.58
N PRO A 120 -24.06 5.62 4.28
CA PRO A 120 -23.65 4.47 3.47
C PRO A 120 -23.65 4.82 1.98
N PHE A 121 -22.64 4.38 1.26
CA PHE A 121 -22.53 4.49 -0.19
C PHE A 121 -22.78 3.14 -0.83
N GLN A 122 -23.55 3.13 -1.93
CA GLN A 122 -23.93 1.90 -2.64
C GLN A 122 -23.42 1.85 -4.08
N ARG A 123 -22.92 2.97 -4.60
CA ARG A 123 -22.45 3.07 -5.99
C ARG A 123 -21.10 3.80 -6.04
N PRO A 124 -20.20 3.36 -6.92
CA PRO A 124 -18.96 4.09 -7.15
C PRO A 124 -19.29 5.41 -7.85
N SER A 125 -18.87 6.51 -7.25
CA SER A 125 -19.05 7.86 -7.79
C SER A 125 -18.22 8.86 -7.00
N GLU A 126 -18.12 10.07 -7.51
CA GLU A 126 -17.60 11.22 -6.79
C GLU A 126 -18.78 12.03 -6.26
N TYR A 127 -18.81 12.25 -4.94
CA TYR A 127 -19.85 13.01 -4.23
C TYR A 127 -19.21 14.26 -3.67
N ILE A 128 -19.84 15.40 -3.90
CA ILE A 128 -19.39 16.70 -3.40
C ILE A 128 -20.41 17.21 -2.39
N PHE A 129 -19.94 17.49 -1.19
CA PHE A 129 -20.75 18.04 -0.10
C PHE A 129 -20.25 19.41 0.30
N THR A 130 -21.18 20.30 0.62
CA THR A 130 -20.83 21.55 1.30
C THR A 130 -20.42 21.23 2.73
N CYS A 131 -19.20 21.63 3.11
CA CYS A 131 -18.67 21.40 4.44
C CYS A 131 -17.93 22.64 4.94
N PRO A 132 -18.55 23.43 5.82
CA PRO A 132 -17.93 24.66 6.36
C PRO A 132 -16.66 24.40 7.19
N LEU A 133 -16.36 23.15 7.50
CA LEU A 133 -15.14 22.75 8.21
C LEU A 133 -13.87 22.91 7.37
N HIS A 134 -14.00 23.07 6.05
CA HIS A 134 -12.89 23.31 5.13
C HIS A 134 -12.82 24.76 4.67
N THR A 135 -11.62 25.23 4.41
CA THR A 135 -11.36 26.55 3.84
C THR A 135 -12.01 26.71 2.47
N SER A 136 -12.06 25.63 1.67
CA SER A 136 -12.75 25.61 0.37
C SER A 136 -14.26 25.54 0.46
N GLY A 137 -14.81 25.27 1.64
CA GLY A 137 -16.26 25.04 1.85
C GLY A 137 -16.79 23.74 1.26
N LEU A 138 -15.91 22.90 0.66
CA LEU A 138 -16.29 21.69 -0.05
C LEU A 138 -15.52 20.47 0.47
N LEU A 139 -16.21 19.34 0.54
CA LEU A 139 -15.66 18.02 0.81
C LEU A 139 -15.98 17.09 -0.35
N THR A 140 -14.97 16.47 -0.91
CA THR A 140 -15.10 15.51 -2.00
C THR A 140 -14.95 14.09 -1.44
N ILE A 141 -15.95 13.24 -1.68
CA ILE A 141 -15.91 11.82 -1.32
C ILE A 141 -15.88 11.00 -2.60
N VAL A 142 -14.78 10.29 -2.81
CA VAL A 142 -14.58 9.40 -3.97
C VAL A 142 -14.83 7.98 -3.52
N VAL A 143 -15.89 7.38 -4.04
CA VAL A 143 -16.24 5.99 -3.79
C VAL A 143 -15.76 5.15 -4.97
N GLU A 144 -14.77 4.31 -4.73
CA GLU A 144 -14.17 3.42 -5.73
C GLU A 144 -14.86 2.05 -5.70
N PRO A 145 -14.95 1.34 -6.84
CA PRO A 145 -15.45 -0.02 -6.84
C PRO A 145 -14.49 -0.96 -6.10
N MET A 146 -15.01 -2.10 -5.60
CA MET A 146 -14.17 -3.16 -5.05
C MET A 146 -13.18 -3.65 -6.11
N PRO A 147 -11.89 -3.77 -5.79
CA PRO A 147 -10.90 -4.25 -6.74
C PRO A 147 -11.19 -5.71 -7.14
N GLU A 148 -11.20 -5.98 -8.43
CA GLU A 148 -11.36 -7.33 -8.97
C GLU A 148 -10.23 -8.26 -8.55
N PRO A 149 -10.50 -9.57 -8.40
CA PRO A 149 -9.46 -10.56 -8.14
C PRO A 149 -8.36 -10.51 -9.21
N GLY A 150 -7.10 -10.69 -8.79
CA GLY A 150 -5.96 -10.65 -9.68
C GLY A 150 -5.09 -9.41 -9.49
N TRP A 151 -4.55 -8.89 -10.59
CA TRP A 151 -3.59 -7.77 -10.57
C TRP A 151 -4.15 -6.48 -9.97
N ALA A 152 -5.42 -6.16 -10.22
CA ALA A 152 -6.08 -4.98 -9.66
C ALA A 152 -6.07 -5.00 -8.14
N ARG A 153 -6.39 -6.15 -7.53
CA ARG A 153 -6.40 -6.33 -6.07
C ARG A 153 -5.00 -6.29 -5.48
N LEU A 154 -4.02 -6.84 -6.19
CA LEU A 154 -2.62 -6.79 -5.75
C LEU A 154 -2.11 -5.34 -5.71
N ARG A 155 -2.37 -4.56 -6.79
CA ARG A 155 -2.03 -3.13 -6.83
C ARG A 155 -2.72 -2.35 -5.72
N TRP A 156 -4.02 -2.59 -5.52
CA TRP A 156 -4.79 -1.91 -4.48
C TRP A 156 -4.19 -2.16 -3.08
N ARG A 157 -3.79 -3.40 -2.78
CA ARG A 157 -3.12 -3.73 -1.52
C ARG A 157 -1.76 -3.06 -1.38
N ALA A 158 -0.97 -3.04 -2.45
CA ALA A 158 0.33 -2.38 -2.46
C ALA A 158 0.21 -0.86 -2.22
N THR A 159 -0.76 -0.19 -2.81
CA THR A 159 -1.01 1.25 -2.57
C THR A 159 -1.45 1.54 -1.13
N GLY A 160 -2.24 0.65 -0.54
CA GLY A 160 -2.64 0.75 0.87
C GLY A 160 -1.47 0.64 1.86
N LEU A 161 -0.42 -0.11 1.52
CA LEU A 161 0.79 -0.21 2.34
C LEU A 161 1.68 1.04 2.25
N VAL A 162 1.66 1.74 1.11
CA VAL A 162 2.51 2.92 0.87
C VAL A 162 1.88 4.21 1.43
N SER A 163 0.56 4.24 1.61
CA SER A 163 -0.17 5.40 2.12
C SER A 163 -0.98 5.06 3.37
N PRO A 164 -0.34 4.77 4.51
CA PRO A 164 -1.05 4.37 5.72
C PRO A 164 -1.97 5.47 6.30
N GLY A 165 -1.80 6.73 5.88
CA GLY A 165 -2.58 7.87 6.37
C GLY A 165 -3.96 8.06 5.73
N THR A 166 -4.31 7.31 4.70
CA THR A 166 -5.59 7.45 4.00
C THR A 166 -6.69 6.49 4.50
N TRP A 167 -6.33 5.57 5.40
CA TRP A 167 -7.22 4.50 5.88
C TRP A 167 -7.38 4.44 7.41
N LEU A 168 -6.68 5.32 8.17
CA LEU A 168 -6.78 5.42 9.64
C LEU A 168 -7.80 6.46 10.05
#